data_d62b32a4a4f28692807849d54a224226
#
_entry.id   d62b32a4a4f28692807849d54a224226
#
_cell.length_a   1.000
_cell.length_b   1.000
_cell.length_c   1.000
_cell.angle_alpha   90.00
_cell.angle_beta   90.00
_cell.angle_gamma   90.00
#
_symmetry.space_group_name_H-M   'P 1'
#
loop_
_entity.id
_entity.type
_entity.pdbx_description
1 polymer ?
#
loop_
_entity_poly.entity_id
_entity_poly.type
_entity_poly.pdbx_seq_one_letter_code
_entity_poly.pdbx_strand_id
1 'polypeptide(L)'
;MCIRDSTGPYSYILLEDVILACLDSCFGSYKPLDRALIRVTRNADIDVKEGMMDHDIDYREIMADLLKRRRKLAAVRLQVTPTAPQEIVRILCGKLELTHKRVFAQKSPLDLSFFFKLSGRMEAEGHPALFYTPARPMLPPPDYDLAAEVQKHDVLLSYPYQSIRPFIAMLKKAAQDPDVISIKMTLYRMARESQIVQALMEAAENGKEVVALVELRARFDEQNNIDWSKQLESAGCTVIYGFEDYKVHSKLTLITRKGAEGYSYITQIGTGNYNEKTSELYT
;
A
#
# COMPACT_ATOMS: atom_id res chain seq x y z
N MET A 1 4.47 18.43 9.25
CA MET A 1 5.88 18.59 9.66
C MET A 1 5.89 19.02 11.11
N CYS A 2 6.66 18.42 11.95
CA CYS A 2 6.79 18.81 13.35
C CYS A 2 8.10 19.57 13.51
N ILE A 3 8.09 20.68 14.26
CA ILE A 3 9.28 21.44 14.64
C ILE A 3 9.57 21.06 16.09
N ARG A 4 10.82 20.66 16.36
CA ARG A 4 11.25 20.32 17.71
C ARG A 4 11.60 21.59 18.47
N ASP A 5 11.11 21.74 19.69
CA ASP A 5 11.61 22.71 20.65
C ASP A 5 12.93 22.21 21.25
N SER A 6 13.88 23.13 21.43
CA SER A 6 15.17 22.88 22.07
C SER A 6 15.09 22.72 23.59
N THR A 7 13.96 23.03 24.21
CA THR A 7 13.79 23.11 25.66
C THR A 7 13.31 21.83 26.32
N GLY A 8 12.91 20.81 25.57
CA GLY A 8 12.46 19.53 26.11
C GLY A 8 12.67 18.34 25.15
N PRO A 9 12.88 17.13 25.69
CA PRO A 9 13.24 15.97 24.87
C PRO A 9 12.13 15.52 23.90
N TYR A 10 10.88 15.91 24.12
CA TYR A 10 9.72 15.43 23.35
C TYR A 10 8.75 16.54 22.92
N SER A 11 9.20 17.81 22.94
CA SER A 11 8.36 18.92 22.52
C SER A 11 8.33 19.04 21.00
N TYR A 12 7.13 19.21 20.42
CA TYR A 12 6.95 19.45 19.01
C TYR A 12 5.71 20.34 18.80
N ILE A 13 5.67 21.04 17.68
CA ILE A 13 4.53 21.80 17.22
C ILE A 13 4.17 21.38 15.79
N LEU A 14 2.90 21.30 15.47
CA LEU A 14 2.44 21.02 14.12
C LEU A 14 2.63 22.25 13.23
N LEU A 15 2.99 22.03 11.97
CA LEU A 15 3.20 23.13 11.01
C LEU A 15 1.93 23.95 10.81
N GLU A 16 0.77 23.31 10.79
CA GLU A 16 -0.52 23.98 10.71
C GLU A 16 -0.78 24.94 11.88
N ASP A 17 -0.32 24.60 13.09
CA ASP A 17 -0.44 25.48 14.26
C ASP A 17 0.50 26.68 14.14
N VAL A 18 1.71 26.48 13.60
CA VAL A 18 2.66 27.57 13.30
C VAL A 18 2.06 28.51 12.25
N ILE A 19 1.49 27.97 11.17
CA ILE A 19 0.85 28.76 10.12
C ILE A 19 -0.31 29.57 10.70
N LEU A 20 -1.15 28.98 11.54
CA LEU A 20 -2.25 29.70 12.20
C LEU A 20 -1.78 30.83 13.11
N ALA A 21 -0.66 30.60 13.83
CA ALA A 21 -0.09 31.61 14.72
C ALA A 21 0.51 32.80 13.93
N CYS A 22 1.09 32.50 12.73
CA CYS A 22 1.77 33.49 11.90
C CYS A 22 0.94 33.93 10.68
N LEU A 23 -0.38 33.73 10.70
CA LEU A 23 -1.24 33.92 9.54
C LEU A 23 -1.18 35.34 8.97
N ASP A 24 -1.12 36.38 9.83
CA ASP A 24 -1.01 37.77 9.44
C ASP A 24 0.25 38.05 8.59
N SER A 25 1.36 37.33 8.88
CA SER A 25 2.59 37.44 8.11
C SER A 25 2.52 36.70 6.75
N CYS A 26 1.58 35.76 6.59
CA CYS A 26 1.42 35.00 5.35
C CYS A 26 0.64 35.77 4.27
N PHE A 27 -0.22 36.74 4.66
CA PHE A 27 -1.15 37.41 3.75
C PHE A 27 -0.79 38.88 3.43
N GLY A 28 0.34 39.39 3.92
CA GLY A 28 0.88 40.69 3.56
C GLY A 28 -0.12 41.83 3.75
N SER A 29 -0.71 42.27 2.64
CA SER A 29 -1.67 43.42 2.62
C SER A 29 -3.09 43.08 3.10
N TYR A 30 -3.41 41.80 3.34
CA TYR A 30 -4.74 41.37 3.77
C TYR A 30 -4.74 41.03 5.25
N LYS A 31 -5.72 41.53 5.98
CA LYS A 31 -5.94 41.15 7.37
C LYS A 31 -6.94 40.00 7.44
N PRO A 32 -6.52 38.80 7.91
CA PRO A 32 -7.44 37.69 8.12
C PRO A 32 -8.54 38.07 9.12
N LEU A 33 -9.79 37.86 8.75
CA LEU A 33 -10.94 38.11 9.63
C LEU A 33 -11.17 36.92 10.56
N ASP A 34 -11.07 35.72 9.98
CA ASP A 34 -11.30 34.44 10.67
C ASP A 34 -10.34 33.38 10.18
N ARG A 35 -10.13 32.38 11.02
CA ARG A 35 -9.24 31.23 10.72
C ARG A 35 -9.78 29.92 11.29
N ALA A 36 -9.55 28.81 10.59
CA ALA A 36 -9.88 27.47 11.07
C ALA A 36 -8.98 26.44 10.44
N LEU A 37 -8.63 25.41 11.21
CA LEU A 37 -8.10 24.16 10.64
C LEU A 37 -9.25 23.27 10.21
N ILE A 38 -9.14 22.74 9.00
CA ILE A 38 -10.15 21.86 8.43
C ILE A 38 -9.49 20.64 7.78
N ARG A 39 -10.25 19.54 7.73
CA ARG A 39 -9.92 18.37 6.92
C ARG A 39 -11.14 17.93 6.15
N VAL A 40 -11.00 17.81 4.85
CA VAL A 40 -12.07 17.34 3.96
C VAL A 40 -11.75 15.89 3.56
N THR A 41 -12.69 14.99 3.82
CA THR A 41 -12.65 13.64 3.26
C THR A 41 -13.56 13.58 2.05
N ARG A 42 -13.03 13.12 0.93
CA ARG A 42 -13.79 12.93 -0.31
C ARG A 42 -14.13 11.47 -0.50
N ASN A 43 -15.16 11.21 -1.29
CA ASN A 43 -15.47 9.85 -1.71
C ASN A 43 -14.24 9.21 -2.36
N ALA A 44 -14.03 7.94 -2.08
CA ALA A 44 -12.91 7.17 -2.62
C ALA A 44 -13.36 6.05 -3.54
N ASP A 45 -14.67 5.82 -3.64
CA ASP A 45 -15.22 4.80 -4.54
C ASP A 45 -15.15 5.30 -5.98
N ILE A 46 -14.52 4.50 -6.79
CA ILE A 46 -14.39 4.73 -8.22
C ILE A 46 -15.28 3.69 -8.88
N ASP A 47 -16.32 4.14 -9.58
CA ASP A 47 -17.11 3.25 -10.42
C ASP A 47 -16.35 3.06 -11.74
N VAL A 48 -15.83 1.86 -11.92
CA VAL A 48 -15.03 1.51 -13.10
C VAL A 48 -15.93 1.34 -14.33
N LYS A 49 -17.24 1.10 -14.13
CA LYS A 49 -18.20 0.88 -15.22
C LYS A 49 -18.37 2.09 -16.15
N GLU A 50 -18.15 3.31 -15.65
CA GLU A 50 -18.22 4.52 -16.48
C GLU A 50 -17.06 4.66 -17.50
N GLY A 51 -15.95 3.92 -17.33
CA GLY A 51 -14.78 3.99 -18.22
C GLY A 51 -14.65 2.86 -19.23
N MET A 52 -15.44 1.79 -19.10
CA MET A 52 -15.25 0.54 -19.87
C MET A 52 -16.12 0.44 -21.14
N MET A 53 -16.76 1.53 -21.60
CA MET A 53 -17.58 1.48 -22.83
C MET A 53 -16.75 1.37 -24.12
N ASP A 54 -15.43 1.46 -24.06
CA ASP A 54 -14.55 1.37 -25.21
C ASP A 54 -13.59 0.20 -25.05
N HIS A 55 -13.78 -0.87 -25.82
CA HIS A 55 -13.03 -2.13 -25.73
C HIS A 55 -11.54 -2.01 -26.15
N ASP A 56 -11.13 -0.85 -26.68
CA ASP A 56 -9.79 -0.61 -27.21
C ASP A 56 -8.88 0.16 -26.21
N ILE A 57 -9.38 0.57 -25.04
CA ILE A 57 -8.60 1.34 -24.09
C ILE A 57 -7.95 0.42 -23.06
N ASP A 58 -6.63 0.59 -22.85
CA ASP A 58 -5.88 -0.11 -21.81
C ASP A 58 -6.49 0.16 -20.42
N TYR A 59 -6.92 -0.90 -19.72
CA TYR A 59 -7.52 -0.83 -18.38
C TYR A 59 -6.67 -0.04 -17.39
N ARG A 60 -5.35 -0.01 -17.55
CA ARG A 60 -4.43 0.80 -16.73
C ARG A 60 -4.61 2.30 -16.97
N GLU A 61 -4.85 2.70 -18.23
CA GLU A 61 -5.08 4.11 -18.55
C GLU A 61 -6.39 4.60 -17.97
N ILE A 62 -7.44 3.76 -18.05
CA ILE A 62 -8.72 4.01 -17.41
C ILE A 62 -8.51 4.20 -15.90
N MET A 63 -7.80 3.28 -15.24
CA MET A 63 -7.52 3.37 -13.80
C MET A 63 -6.68 4.60 -13.45
N ALA A 64 -5.68 4.95 -14.25
CA ALA A 64 -4.86 6.13 -14.02
C ALA A 64 -5.67 7.44 -14.15
N ASP A 65 -6.61 7.51 -15.11
CA ASP A 65 -7.50 8.68 -15.25
C ASP A 65 -8.53 8.76 -14.11
N LEU A 66 -9.11 7.63 -13.73
CA LEU A 66 -10.00 7.55 -12.57
C LEU A 66 -9.31 7.99 -11.28
N LEU A 67 -8.04 7.66 -11.08
CA LEU A 67 -7.25 8.12 -9.93
C LEU A 67 -7.05 9.64 -9.94
N LYS A 68 -6.87 10.26 -11.12
CA LYS A 68 -6.81 11.73 -11.23
C LYS A 68 -8.16 12.37 -10.89
N ARG A 69 -9.27 11.78 -11.35
CA ARG A 69 -10.64 12.25 -11.05
C ARG A 69 -11.00 12.10 -9.57
N ARG A 70 -10.43 11.11 -8.86
CA ARG A 70 -10.67 10.87 -7.43
C ARG A 70 -10.48 12.11 -6.56
N ARG A 71 -9.52 12.98 -6.90
CA ARG A 71 -9.28 14.24 -6.18
C ARG A 71 -10.45 15.25 -6.30
N LYS A 72 -11.32 15.07 -7.28
CA LYS A 72 -12.48 15.92 -7.56
C LYS A 72 -13.81 15.30 -7.10
N LEU A 73 -13.78 14.08 -6.54
CA LEU A 73 -15.00 13.42 -6.07
C LEU A 73 -15.65 14.21 -4.94
N ALA A 74 -16.96 14.01 -4.77
CA ALA A 74 -17.78 14.70 -3.79
C ALA A 74 -17.19 14.60 -2.37
N ALA A 75 -17.23 15.67 -1.62
CA ALA A 75 -16.89 15.67 -0.21
C ALA A 75 -17.93 14.85 0.56
N VAL A 76 -17.48 13.98 1.48
CA VAL A 76 -18.36 13.15 2.32
C VAL A 76 -18.25 13.46 3.79
N ARG A 77 -17.20 14.19 4.19
CA ARG A 77 -16.96 14.56 5.59
C ARG A 77 -16.13 15.84 5.69
N LEU A 78 -16.51 16.72 6.57
CA LEU A 78 -15.75 17.88 7.00
C LEU A 78 -15.38 17.74 8.47
N GLN A 79 -14.11 17.76 8.81
CA GLN A 79 -13.61 17.85 10.18
C GLN A 79 -13.10 19.26 10.42
N VAL A 80 -13.36 19.80 11.61
CA VAL A 80 -12.98 21.15 12.02
C VAL A 80 -12.46 21.12 13.46
N THR A 81 -11.64 22.08 13.83
CA THR A 81 -11.33 22.31 15.25
C THR A 81 -12.55 22.85 15.99
N PRO A 82 -12.73 22.58 17.29
CA PRO A 82 -13.89 23.06 18.06
C PRO A 82 -14.03 24.59 18.07
N THR A 83 -12.92 25.29 17.87
CA THR A 83 -12.86 26.77 17.82
C THR A 83 -13.15 27.34 16.44
N ALA A 84 -13.48 26.51 15.46
CA ALA A 84 -13.76 26.98 14.10
C ALA A 84 -15.01 27.89 14.08
N PRO A 85 -14.93 29.09 13.50
CA PRO A 85 -16.07 29.98 13.39
C PRO A 85 -17.21 29.36 12.59
N GLN A 86 -18.45 29.51 13.08
CA GLN A 86 -19.64 28.92 12.46
C GLN A 86 -19.85 29.41 11.03
N GLU A 87 -19.48 30.64 10.75
CA GLU A 87 -19.58 31.23 9.41
C GLU A 87 -18.67 30.56 8.41
N ILE A 88 -17.41 30.23 8.79
CA ILE A 88 -16.51 29.44 7.97
C ILE A 88 -17.12 28.06 7.68
N VAL A 89 -17.66 27.39 8.71
CA VAL A 89 -18.30 26.08 8.55
C VAL A 89 -19.49 26.15 7.59
N ARG A 90 -20.33 27.18 7.70
CA ARG A 90 -21.48 27.41 6.83
C ARG A 90 -21.05 27.59 5.36
N ILE A 91 -20.06 28.46 5.12
CA ILE A 91 -19.51 28.67 3.77
C ILE A 91 -18.94 27.38 3.18
N LEU A 92 -18.16 26.63 3.97
CA LEU A 92 -17.58 25.37 3.52
C LEU A 92 -18.64 24.31 3.23
N CYS A 93 -19.66 24.19 4.07
CA CYS A 93 -20.78 23.28 3.81
C CYS A 93 -21.47 23.60 2.49
N GLY A 94 -21.73 24.88 2.20
CA GLY A 94 -22.31 25.30 0.93
C GLY A 94 -21.42 24.99 -0.28
N LYS A 95 -20.11 25.29 -0.18
CA LYS A 95 -19.16 25.03 -1.28
C LYS A 95 -18.85 23.54 -1.50
N LEU A 96 -18.95 22.73 -0.48
CA LEU A 96 -18.65 21.29 -0.52
C LEU A 96 -19.92 20.44 -0.65
N GLU A 97 -21.09 21.07 -0.73
CA GLU A 97 -22.39 20.40 -0.80
C GLU A 97 -22.63 19.42 0.36
N LEU A 98 -22.16 19.81 1.56
CA LEU A 98 -22.27 19.00 2.76
C LEU A 98 -23.41 19.48 3.66
N THR A 99 -24.13 18.53 4.24
CA THR A 99 -25.06 18.82 5.34
C THR A 99 -24.31 18.92 6.67
N HIS A 100 -24.89 19.66 7.65
CA HIS A 100 -24.29 19.76 8.98
C HIS A 100 -24.07 18.41 9.68
N LYS A 101 -24.83 17.38 9.32
CA LYS A 101 -24.64 16.00 9.84
C LYS A 101 -23.28 15.38 9.42
N ARG A 102 -22.62 15.96 8.44
CA ARG A 102 -21.30 15.53 7.93
C ARG A 102 -20.14 16.38 8.45
N VAL A 103 -20.41 17.28 9.40
CA VAL A 103 -19.42 18.13 10.07
C VAL A 103 -19.10 17.55 11.44
N PHE A 104 -17.81 17.39 11.73
CA PHE A 104 -17.33 16.81 12.98
C PHE A 104 -16.30 17.73 13.62
N ALA A 105 -16.62 18.29 14.79
CA ALA A 105 -15.66 19.02 15.61
C ALA A 105 -14.76 18.06 16.36
N GLN A 106 -13.43 18.24 16.29
CA GLN A 106 -12.44 17.33 16.83
C GLN A 106 -11.35 18.08 17.60
N LYS A 107 -11.11 17.69 18.85
CA LYS A 107 -10.09 18.29 19.73
C LYS A 107 -8.66 17.85 19.41
N SER A 108 -8.51 16.62 18.89
CA SER A 108 -7.20 16.12 18.45
C SER A 108 -6.77 16.76 17.12
N PRO A 109 -5.50 16.67 16.76
CA PRO A 109 -5.06 17.03 15.41
C PRO A 109 -5.93 16.37 14.35
N LEU A 110 -6.26 17.10 13.28
CA LEU A 110 -7.18 16.62 12.24
C LEU A 110 -6.54 15.56 11.33
N ASP A 111 -5.22 15.58 11.21
CA ASP A 111 -4.44 14.57 10.52
C ASP A 111 -3.39 13.99 11.46
N LEU A 112 -3.50 12.69 11.72
CA LEU A 112 -2.59 11.97 12.61
C LEU A 112 -1.42 11.29 11.85
N SER A 113 -1.31 11.48 10.55
CA SER A 113 -0.25 10.85 9.74
C SER A 113 1.17 11.31 10.14
N PHE A 114 1.28 12.47 10.78
CA PHE A 114 2.56 12.95 11.31
C PHE A 114 3.19 12.00 12.35
N PHE A 115 2.37 11.19 13.05
CA PHE A 115 2.88 10.23 14.03
C PHE A 115 3.83 9.21 13.42
N PHE A 116 3.63 8.80 12.16
CA PHE A 116 4.57 7.89 11.50
C PHE A 116 5.97 8.50 11.38
N LYS A 117 6.05 9.79 11.04
CA LYS A 117 7.33 10.50 10.94
C LYS A 117 7.93 10.78 12.32
N LEU A 118 7.08 11.15 13.28
CA LEU A 118 7.51 11.38 14.66
C LEU A 118 8.04 10.10 15.28
N SER A 119 7.32 8.99 15.14
CA SER A 119 7.74 7.67 15.61
C SER A 119 9.11 7.28 15.05
N GLY A 120 9.28 7.32 13.71
CA GLY A 120 10.56 6.98 13.10
C GLY A 120 11.72 7.90 13.56
N ARG A 121 11.44 9.17 13.85
CA ARG A 121 12.43 10.08 14.41
C ARG A 121 12.80 9.73 15.84
N MET A 122 11.82 9.44 16.70
CA MET A 122 12.05 9.02 18.09
C MET A 122 12.85 7.71 18.16
N GLU A 123 12.58 6.78 17.26
CA GLU A 123 13.35 5.55 17.14
C GLU A 123 14.79 5.82 16.73
N ALA A 124 15.02 6.67 15.72
CA ALA A 124 16.35 7.06 15.25
C ALA A 124 17.15 7.86 16.30
N GLU A 125 16.48 8.64 17.15
CA GLU A 125 17.09 9.39 18.25
C GLU A 125 17.39 8.51 19.51
N GLY A 126 17.03 7.22 19.48
CA GLY A 126 17.36 6.26 20.52
C GLY A 126 16.48 6.35 21.76
N HIS A 127 15.19 6.50 21.61
CA HIS A 127 14.21 6.51 22.71
C HIS A 127 13.48 5.16 22.89
N PRO A 128 14.17 4.07 23.26
CA PRO A 128 13.60 2.71 23.27
C PRO A 128 12.42 2.55 24.24
N ALA A 129 12.35 3.36 25.28
CA ALA A 129 11.26 3.31 26.26
C ALA A 129 9.88 3.70 25.67
N LEU A 130 9.84 4.32 24.50
CA LEU A 130 8.61 4.69 23.80
C LEU A 130 8.08 3.58 22.87
N PHE A 131 8.83 2.50 22.71
CA PHE A 131 8.51 1.44 21.76
C PHE A 131 8.49 0.09 22.45
N TYR A 132 7.60 -0.77 21.97
CA TYR A 132 7.67 -2.18 22.31
C TYR A 132 8.89 -2.80 21.62
N THR A 133 9.54 -3.75 22.29
CA THR A 133 10.60 -4.54 21.64
C THR A 133 10.00 -5.30 20.46
N PRO A 134 10.48 -5.08 19.22
CA PRO A 134 9.94 -5.79 18.06
C PRO A 134 10.12 -7.29 18.22
N ALA A 135 9.06 -8.04 17.96
CA ALA A 135 9.17 -9.49 17.83
C ALA A 135 10.05 -9.81 16.61
N ARG A 136 11.08 -10.63 16.82
CA ARG A 136 11.92 -11.10 15.73
C ARG A 136 11.32 -12.39 15.18
N PRO A 137 11.08 -12.47 13.87
CA PRO A 137 10.59 -13.71 13.28
C PRO A 137 11.62 -14.83 13.45
N MET A 138 11.14 -16.03 13.68
CA MET A 138 11.99 -17.22 13.64
C MET A 138 12.56 -17.37 12.23
N LEU A 139 13.87 -17.44 12.14
CA LEU A 139 14.56 -17.72 10.89
C LEU A 139 14.78 -19.22 10.78
N PRO A 140 14.64 -19.80 9.58
CA PRO A 140 15.01 -21.18 9.37
C PRO A 140 16.54 -21.36 9.47
N PRO A 141 17.05 -22.59 9.56
CA PRO A 141 18.47 -22.85 9.42
C PRO A 141 19.06 -22.23 8.15
N PRO A 142 20.37 -21.89 8.13
CA PRO A 142 20.99 -21.21 6.99
C PRO A 142 20.90 -21.96 5.65
N ASP A 143 20.86 -23.30 5.71
CA ASP A 143 20.77 -24.22 4.59
C ASP A 143 19.34 -24.69 4.28
N TYR A 144 18.34 -24.07 4.89
CA TYR A 144 16.94 -24.44 4.71
C TYR A 144 16.45 -24.15 3.28
N ASP A 145 16.02 -25.20 2.60
CA ASP A 145 15.43 -25.15 1.26
C ASP A 145 13.94 -25.45 1.33
N LEU A 146 13.11 -24.40 1.29
CA LEU A 146 11.66 -24.52 1.33
C LEU A 146 11.13 -25.38 0.16
N ALA A 147 11.71 -25.25 -1.04
CA ALA A 147 11.29 -26.04 -2.20
C ALA A 147 11.53 -27.53 -2.00
N ALA A 148 12.64 -27.90 -1.37
CA ALA A 148 12.94 -29.29 -1.03
C ALA A 148 12.06 -29.82 0.10
N GLU A 149 11.70 -28.99 1.07
CA GLU A 149 10.84 -29.40 2.19
C GLU A 149 9.39 -29.65 1.74
N VAL A 150 8.82 -28.75 0.91
CA VAL A 150 7.43 -28.92 0.43
C VAL A 150 7.25 -30.11 -0.51
N GLN A 151 8.32 -30.66 -1.06
CA GLN A 151 8.27 -31.92 -1.80
C GLN A 151 8.12 -33.16 -0.90
N LYS A 152 8.45 -33.04 0.38
CA LYS A 152 8.34 -34.12 1.37
C LYS A 152 7.04 -34.08 2.13
N HIS A 153 6.56 -32.91 2.47
CA HIS A 153 5.33 -32.65 3.23
C HIS A 153 4.85 -31.21 3.09
N ASP A 154 3.62 -30.96 3.46
CA ASP A 154 3.07 -29.60 3.53
C ASP A 154 3.80 -28.78 4.60
N VAL A 155 4.10 -27.51 4.30
CA VAL A 155 4.75 -26.58 5.20
C VAL A 155 3.83 -25.40 5.50
N LEU A 156 3.55 -25.15 6.77
CA LEU A 156 2.81 -23.98 7.23
C LEU A 156 3.80 -22.89 7.68
N LEU A 157 3.68 -21.70 7.12
CA LEU A 157 4.40 -20.51 7.57
C LEU A 157 3.39 -19.51 8.17
N SER A 158 3.62 -19.11 9.42
CA SER A 158 2.76 -18.14 10.13
C SER A 158 3.51 -16.84 10.35
N TYR A 159 3.15 -15.82 9.59
CA TYR A 159 3.69 -14.46 9.75
C TYR A 159 2.94 -13.70 10.87
N PRO A 160 3.58 -12.82 11.62
CA PRO A 160 5.00 -12.38 11.56
C PRO A 160 5.94 -13.25 12.38
N TYR A 161 5.47 -14.36 12.96
CA TYR A 161 6.28 -15.22 13.86
C TYR A 161 7.38 -15.98 13.12
N GLN A 162 7.14 -16.30 11.86
CA GLN A 162 8.13 -16.83 10.93
C GLN A 162 8.43 -15.83 9.83
N SER A 163 9.61 -15.94 9.22
CA SER A 163 10.04 -15.03 8.16
C SER A 163 9.44 -15.41 6.81
N ILE A 164 9.09 -14.42 5.98
CA ILE A 164 8.75 -14.61 4.57
C ILE A 164 9.97 -14.93 3.69
N ARG A 165 11.19 -14.74 4.21
CA ARG A 165 12.45 -14.94 3.45
C ARG A 165 12.57 -16.30 2.78
N PRO A 166 12.18 -17.43 3.41
CA PRO A 166 12.21 -18.73 2.74
C PRO A 166 11.36 -18.79 1.48
N PHE A 167 10.18 -18.18 1.49
CA PHE A 167 9.30 -18.09 0.32
C PHE A 167 9.94 -17.24 -0.79
N ILE A 168 10.54 -16.10 -0.45
CA ILE A 168 11.26 -15.25 -1.41
C ILE A 168 12.46 -15.99 -1.99
N ALA A 169 13.22 -16.69 -1.17
CA ALA A 169 14.36 -17.49 -1.61
C ALA A 169 13.93 -18.62 -2.57
N MET A 170 12.80 -19.27 -2.26
CA MET A 170 12.21 -20.29 -3.14
C MET A 170 11.83 -19.71 -4.50
N LEU A 171 11.21 -18.52 -4.55
CA LEU A 171 10.86 -17.85 -5.83
C LEU A 171 12.12 -17.48 -6.62
N LYS A 172 13.13 -16.91 -5.97
CA LYS A 172 14.42 -16.57 -6.62
C LYS A 172 15.12 -17.81 -7.19
N LYS A 173 15.11 -18.90 -6.41
CA LYS A 173 15.66 -20.19 -6.88
C LYS A 173 14.84 -20.72 -8.06
N ALA A 174 13.52 -20.66 -8.00
CA ALA A 174 12.64 -21.07 -9.09
C ALA A 174 12.86 -20.24 -10.37
N ALA A 175 13.18 -18.95 -10.25
CA ALA A 175 13.49 -18.10 -11.38
C ALA A 175 14.74 -18.57 -12.17
N GLN A 176 15.69 -19.20 -11.49
CA GLN A 176 16.96 -19.65 -12.07
C GLN A 176 16.96 -21.17 -12.40
N ASP A 177 16.07 -21.96 -11.79
CA ASP A 177 16.03 -23.41 -11.95
C ASP A 177 15.61 -23.80 -13.39
N PRO A 178 16.44 -24.52 -14.16
CA PRO A 178 16.12 -24.91 -15.55
C PRO A 178 14.91 -25.85 -15.64
N ASP A 179 14.59 -26.60 -14.59
CA ASP A 179 13.43 -27.48 -14.55
C ASP A 179 12.11 -26.72 -14.34
N VAL A 180 12.15 -25.50 -13.83
CA VAL A 180 10.95 -24.67 -13.69
C VAL A 180 10.56 -24.10 -15.04
N ILE A 181 9.33 -24.38 -15.48
CA ILE A 181 8.80 -23.96 -16.78
C ILE A 181 7.78 -22.81 -16.64
N SER A 182 7.06 -22.74 -15.53
CA SER A 182 6.14 -21.62 -15.32
C SER A 182 5.98 -21.24 -13.86
N ILE A 183 5.66 -19.95 -13.63
CA ILE A 183 5.26 -19.39 -12.33
C ILE A 183 3.97 -18.59 -12.54
N LYS A 184 2.89 -18.95 -11.84
CA LYS A 184 1.61 -18.24 -11.88
C LYS A 184 1.29 -17.70 -10.50
N MET A 185 0.95 -16.41 -10.41
CA MET A 185 0.80 -15.73 -9.10
C MET A 185 -0.30 -14.68 -9.10
N THR A 186 -1.06 -14.61 -8.02
CA THR A 186 -2.01 -13.51 -7.78
C THR A 186 -1.37 -12.42 -6.94
N LEU A 187 -1.49 -11.17 -7.34
CA LEU A 187 -0.89 -10.01 -6.69
C LEU A 187 -1.96 -8.98 -6.33
N TYR A 188 -2.08 -8.64 -5.05
CA TYR A 188 -3.07 -7.67 -4.56
C TYR A 188 -2.42 -6.38 -4.04
N ARG A 189 -1.45 -6.48 -3.13
CA ARG A 189 -0.67 -5.35 -2.58
C ARG A 189 0.79 -5.70 -2.60
N MET A 190 1.54 -5.06 -3.47
CA MET A 190 2.98 -5.26 -3.60
C MET A 190 3.74 -4.20 -2.81
N ALA A 191 4.89 -4.56 -2.25
CA ALA A 191 5.80 -3.58 -1.67
C ALA A 191 6.33 -2.63 -2.77
N ARG A 192 6.74 -1.43 -2.40
CA ARG A 192 7.34 -0.48 -3.37
C ARG A 192 8.66 -0.99 -3.96
N GLU A 193 9.40 -1.76 -3.17
CA GLU A 193 10.64 -2.44 -3.56
C GLU A 193 10.42 -3.93 -3.29
N SER A 194 9.64 -4.61 -4.15
CA SER A 194 9.25 -5.99 -3.95
C SER A 194 10.26 -6.95 -4.55
N GLN A 195 10.92 -7.73 -3.71
CA GLN A 195 11.78 -8.84 -4.14
C GLN A 195 10.99 -9.97 -4.80
N ILE A 196 9.72 -10.12 -4.45
CA ILE A 196 8.80 -11.10 -5.03
C ILE A 196 8.55 -10.75 -6.50
N VAL A 197 8.22 -9.48 -6.78
CA VAL A 197 7.99 -9.02 -8.17
C VAL A 197 9.29 -9.10 -8.97
N GLN A 198 10.43 -8.74 -8.38
CA GLN A 198 11.74 -8.88 -9.03
C GLN A 198 12.04 -10.32 -9.40
N ALA A 199 11.72 -11.30 -8.54
CA ALA A 199 11.91 -12.71 -8.86
C ALA A 199 11.01 -13.19 -10.01
N LEU A 200 9.79 -12.65 -10.13
CA LEU A 200 8.91 -12.95 -11.27
C LEU A 200 9.47 -12.38 -12.58
N MET A 201 9.99 -11.15 -12.57
CA MET A 201 10.63 -10.55 -13.73
C MET A 201 11.86 -11.35 -14.15
N GLU A 202 12.74 -11.70 -13.21
CA GLU A 202 13.91 -12.54 -13.46
C GLU A 202 13.52 -13.90 -14.05
N ALA A 203 12.44 -14.52 -13.57
CA ALA A 203 11.94 -15.76 -14.13
C ALA A 203 11.53 -15.63 -15.61
N ALA A 204 10.82 -14.54 -15.96
CA ALA A 204 10.42 -14.27 -17.35
C ALA A 204 11.64 -14.00 -18.25
N GLU A 205 12.59 -13.19 -17.78
CA GLU A 205 13.86 -12.93 -18.46
C GLU A 205 14.67 -14.22 -18.70
N ASN A 206 14.57 -15.21 -17.80
CA ASN A 206 15.16 -16.53 -17.94
C ASN A 206 14.31 -17.50 -18.80
N GLY A 207 13.31 -16.98 -19.53
CA GLY A 207 12.53 -17.76 -20.51
C GLY A 207 11.41 -18.60 -19.92
N LYS A 208 11.00 -18.39 -18.65
CA LYS A 208 9.88 -19.11 -18.03
C LYS A 208 8.55 -18.42 -18.36
N GLU A 209 7.48 -19.20 -18.48
CA GLU A 209 6.12 -18.66 -18.56
C GLU A 209 5.75 -18.05 -17.22
N VAL A 210 5.66 -16.74 -17.14
CA VAL A 210 5.20 -16.03 -15.93
C VAL A 210 3.85 -15.39 -16.17
N VAL A 211 2.85 -15.78 -15.38
CA VAL A 211 1.51 -15.18 -15.40
C VAL A 211 1.23 -14.52 -14.06
N ALA A 212 1.09 -13.21 -14.06
CA ALA A 212 0.76 -12.41 -12.88
C ALA A 212 -0.65 -11.85 -12.99
N LEU A 213 -1.57 -12.26 -12.10
CA LEU A 213 -2.87 -11.64 -11.99
C LEU A 213 -2.79 -10.51 -10.97
N VAL A 214 -2.87 -9.26 -11.45
CA VAL A 214 -2.71 -8.05 -10.63
C VAL A 214 -4.06 -7.38 -10.40
N GLU A 215 -4.46 -7.22 -9.14
CA GLU A 215 -5.66 -6.47 -8.77
C GLU A 215 -5.38 -4.96 -8.75
N LEU A 216 -5.79 -4.24 -9.80
CA LEU A 216 -5.54 -2.79 -9.90
C LEU A 216 -6.43 -1.97 -8.95
N ARG A 217 -7.55 -2.52 -8.45
CA ARG A 217 -8.47 -1.84 -7.52
C ARG A 217 -8.10 -2.07 -6.05
N ALA A 218 -6.82 -2.41 -5.77
CA ALA A 218 -6.30 -2.47 -4.41
C ALA A 218 -6.27 -1.06 -3.82
N ARG A 219 -7.26 -0.71 -2.97
CA ARG A 219 -7.48 0.65 -2.45
C ARG A 219 -6.21 1.21 -1.81
N PHE A 220 -5.80 2.40 -2.25
CA PHE A 220 -4.59 3.16 -1.90
C PHE A 220 -3.26 2.65 -2.47
N ASP A 221 -3.24 1.50 -3.12
CA ASP A 221 -2.05 0.93 -3.79
C ASP A 221 -2.20 0.89 -5.31
N GLU A 222 -3.27 1.49 -5.85
CA GLU A 222 -3.61 1.43 -7.26
C GLU A 222 -2.45 1.91 -8.16
N GLN A 223 -1.82 3.05 -7.83
CA GLN A 223 -0.71 3.57 -8.61
C GLN A 223 0.52 2.66 -8.56
N ASN A 224 0.85 2.16 -7.37
CA ASN A 224 1.96 1.21 -7.20
C ASN A 224 1.73 -0.07 -8.01
N ASN A 225 0.49 -0.58 -8.03
CA ASN A 225 0.15 -1.78 -8.79
C ASN A 225 0.18 -1.53 -10.31
N ILE A 226 -0.23 -0.34 -10.78
CA ILE A 226 -0.06 0.08 -12.18
C ILE A 226 1.41 0.12 -12.57
N ASP A 227 2.25 0.71 -11.73
CA ASP A 227 3.69 0.86 -12.03
C ASP A 227 4.38 -0.50 -12.08
N TRP A 228 4.08 -1.40 -11.14
CA TRP A 228 4.59 -2.78 -11.16
C TRP A 228 4.08 -3.59 -12.34
N SER A 229 2.81 -3.44 -12.72
CA SER A 229 2.26 -4.18 -13.88
C SER A 229 3.00 -3.83 -15.18
N LYS A 230 3.36 -2.56 -15.38
CA LYS A 230 4.17 -2.13 -16.52
C LYS A 230 5.56 -2.77 -16.52
N GLN A 231 6.20 -2.83 -15.36
CA GLN A 231 7.53 -3.45 -15.24
C GLN A 231 7.46 -4.97 -15.51
N LEU A 232 6.45 -5.66 -14.96
CA LEU A 232 6.23 -7.09 -15.24
C LEU A 232 6.05 -7.36 -16.73
N GLU A 233 5.21 -6.59 -17.44
CA GLU A 233 5.03 -6.74 -18.88
C GLU A 233 6.32 -6.44 -19.66
N SER A 234 7.06 -5.39 -19.27
CA SER A 234 8.34 -5.06 -19.89
C SER A 234 9.39 -6.15 -19.74
N ALA A 235 9.32 -6.94 -18.66
CA ALA A 235 10.18 -8.10 -18.44
C ALA A 235 9.68 -9.38 -19.15
N GLY A 236 8.55 -9.32 -19.87
CA GLY A 236 8.00 -10.47 -20.62
C GLY A 236 6.96 -11.29 -19.85
N CYS A 237 6.50 -10.84 -18.67
CA CYS A 237 5.41 -11.51 -17.97
C CYS A 237 4.06 -11.25 -18.65
N THR A 238 3.19 -12.26 -18.66
CA THR A 238 1.77 -12.08 -18.99
C THR A 238 1.05 -11.51 -17.77
N VAL A 239 0.49 -10.31 -17.90
CA VAL A 239 -0.25 -9.65 -16.81
C VAL A 239 -1.75 -9.71 -17.09
N ILE A 240 -2.52 -10.18 -16.10
CA ILE A 240 -3.98 -10.20 -16.12
C ILE A 240 -4.48 -9.17 -15.09
N TYR A 241 -5.33 -8.24 -15.53
CA TYR A 241 -5.82 -7.13 -14.71
C TYR A 241 -7.17 -7.44 -14.05
N GLY A 242 -7.18 -8.41 -13.15
CA GLY A 242 -8.37 -8.73 -12.38
C GLY A 242 -9.61 -9.09 -13.21
N PHE A 243 -10.78 -8.94 -12.61
CA PHE A 243 -12.08 -9.18 -13.26
C PHE A 243 -13.02 -8.00 -12.98
N GLU A 244 -13.89 -7.70 -13.92
CA GLU A 244 -14.80 -6.55 -13.86
C GLU A 244 -15.71 -6.58 -12.62
N ASP A 245 -16.36 -7.71 -12.37
CA ASP A 245 -17.35 -7.86 -11.30
C ASP A 245 -16.78 -8.38 -9.97
N TYR A 246 -15.53 -8.85 -9.96
CA TYR A 246 -14.91 -9.48 -8.80
C TYR A 246 -13.57 -8.82 -8.44
N LYS A 247 -13.28 -8.73 -7.14
CA LYS A 247 -11.93 -8.44 -6.67
C LYS A 247 -11.18 -9.73 -6.44
N VAL A 248 -9.98 -9.81 -6.99
CA VAL A 248 -9.09 -10.94 -6.75
C VAL A 248 -8.37 -10.72 -5.42
N HIS A 249 -8.83 -11.39 -4.38
CA HIS A 249 -8.26 -11.29 -3.03
C HIS A 249 -7.50 -12.56 -2.59
N SER A 250 -7.53 -13.61 -3.38
CA SER A 250 -6.74 -14.83 -3.13
C SER A 250 -5.23 -14.52 -3.21
N LYS A 251 -4.44 -15.29 -2.46
CA LYS A 251 -2.99 -15.28 -2.50
C LYS A 251 -2.56 -16.68 -2.89
N LEU A 252 -2.28 -16.82 -4.18
CA LEU A 252 -1.96 -18.09 -4.82
C LEU A 252 -0.66 -17.95 -5.60
N THR A 253 0.22 -18.93 -5.43
CA THR A 253 1.40 -19.10 -6.26
C THR A 253 1.45 -20.54 -6.71
N LEU A 254 1.63 -20.77 -8.00
CA LEU A 254 1.83 -22.08 -8.60
C LEU A 254 3.15 -22.06 -9.37
N ILE A 255 4.08 -22.91 -8.96
CA ILE A 255 5.34 -23.15 -9.67
C ILE A 255 5.23 -24.53 -10.33
N THR A 256 5.40 -24.59 -11.64
CA THR A 256 5.38 -25.84 -12.41
C THR A 256 6.80 -26.20 -12.81
N ARG A 257 7.20 -27.44 -12.51
CA ARG A 257 8.49 -28.01 -12.89
C ARG A 257 8.28 -29.17 -13.85
N LYS A 258 9.23 -29.36 -14.77
CA LYS A 258 9.27 -30.48 -15.68
C LYS A 258 10.59 -31.23 -15.47
N GLY A 259 10.52 -32.34 -14.76
CA GLY A 259 11.67 -33.25 -14.56
C GLY A 259 11.62 -34.46 -15.48
N ALA A 260 12.56 -35.39 -15.29
CA ALA A 260 12.64 -36.61 -16.07
C ALA A 260 11.40 -37.52 -15.92
N GLU A 261 10.76 -37.51 -14.75
CA GLU A 261 9.58 -38.31 -14.43
C GLU A 261 8.24 -37.65 -14.76
N GLY A 262 8.28 -36.44 -15.36
CA GLY A 262 7.08 -35.67 -15.71
C GLY A 262 6.97 -34.32 -15.00
N TYR A 263 5.74 -33.85 -14.80
CA TYR A 263 5.47 -32.57 -14.18
C TYR A 263 5.27 -32.67 -12.68
N SER A 264 5.84 -31.72 -11.94
CA SER A 264 5.59 -31.54 -10.51
C SER A 264 5.18 -30.09 -10.23
N TYR A 265 4.46 -29.90 -9.11
CA TYR A 265 3.86 -28.62 -8.78
C TYR A 265 4.19 -28.24 -7.33
N ILE A 266 4.54 -26.97 -7.12
CA ILE A 266 4.59 -26.37 -5.79
C ILE A 266 3.48 -25.33 -5.75
N THR A 267 2.53 -25.51 -4.85
CA THR A 267 1.41 -24.58 -4.67
C THR A 267 1.51 -23.91 -3.30
N GLN A 268 1.46 -22.60 -3.28
CA GLN A 268 1.33 -21.83 -2.04
C GLN A 268 -0.03 -21.13 -2.01
N ILE A 269 -0.72 -21.25 -0.87
CA ILE A 269 -1.98 -20.57 -0.58
C ILE A 269 -1.78 -19.76 0.69
N GLY A 270 -2.18 -18.49 0.67
CA GLY A 270 -2.00 -17.60 1.81
C GLY A 270 -3.21 -16.73 2.10
N THR A 271 -3.28 -16.21 3.32
CA THR A 271 -4.24 -15.20 3.75
C THR A 271 -3.67 -13.78 3.66
N GLY A 272 -2.37 -13.62 3.93
CA GLY A 272 -1.64 -12.35 3.83
C GLY A 272 -1.20 -12.01 2.42
N ASN A 273 -1.03 -10.72 2.15
CA ASN A 273 -0.54 -10.28 0.83
C ASN A 273 0.93 -10.66 0.63
N TYR A 274 1.32 -10.85 -0.63
CA TYR A 274 2.72 -10.98 -1.03
C TYR A 274 3.44 -9.63 -0.92
N ASN A 275 3.73 -9.25 0.32
CA ASN A 275 4.31 -7.96 0.64
C ASN A 275 5.25 -8.12 1.84
N GLU A 276 6.52 -7.90 1.62
CA GLU A 276 7.60 -8.13 2.57
C GLU A 276 7.43 -7.33 3.87
N LYS A 277 6.92 -6.09 3.76
CA LYS A 277 6.72 -5.21 4.92
C LYS A 277 5.52 -5.61 5.75
N THR A 278 4.41 -5.96 5.10
CA THR A 278 3.20 -6.34 5.85
C THR A 278 3.30 -7.72 6.48
N SER A 279 4.13 -8.62 5.93
CA SER A 279 4.43 -9.92 6.53
C SER A 279 5.17 -9.81 7.88
N GLU A 280 5.76 -8.67 8.20
CA GLU A 280 6.36 -8.40 9.51
C GLU A 280 5.31 -7.98 10.56
N LEU A 281 4.07 -7.77 10.16
CA LEU A 281 2.98 -7.30 11.02
C LEU A 281 1.88 -8.36 11.19
N TYR A 282 1.54 -9.09 10.13
CA TYR A 282 0.42 -10.06 10.13
C TYR A 282 0.53 -11.05 8.96
N THR A 283 -0.17 -12.16 9.10
CA THR A 283 -0.34 -13.18 8.05
C THR A 283 -1.46 -12.80 7.10
#